data_3058010b39537930ad6168007fcb4022
#
_entry.id   3058010b39537930ad6168007fcb4022
#
_cell.length_a   1.000
_cell.length_b   1.000
_cell.length_c   1.000
_cell.angle_alpha   90.00
_cell.angle_beta   90.00
_cell.angle_gamma   90.00
#
_symmetry.space_group_name_H-M   'P 1'
#
loop_
_entity.id
_entity.type
_entity.pdbx_description
1 polymer ?
#
loop_
_entity_poly.entity_id
_entity_poly.type
_entity_poly.pdbx_seq_one_letter_code
_entity_poly.pdbx_strand_id
1 'polypeptide(L)'
;YTCSKSCKRGKDMGKVKENLLRLQEEIAPYTPKIVAVTKYYGTDEMIEAYNAGIRDFGESRIPESIEKIKSLPAEIQKNSKFHLIGHLQTNKVKKAVGFFDYIHSVDSLNLAQKISEDASEKKIIQKIFLQVNNAGEEQKFGFSKETLFESFREIQKLQSIEIVGLMSIAPLTENEEYLLKHFQEVFQIKCRLEQEFNCKIKELSMGMSNDYKEAVKAGATVIRVGRKLFSL
;
A
#
# COMPACT_ATOMS: atom_id res chain seq x y z
N TYR A 1 10.36 -43.88 -40.97
CA TYR A 1 10.46 -43.58 -39.53
C TYR A 1 10.57 -42.09 -39.35
N THR A 2 9.42 -41.45 -39.16
CA THR A 2 9.34 -40.02 -38.89
C THR A 2 9.24 -39.82 -37.38
N CYS A 3 10.30 -39.31 -36.77
CA CYS A 3 10.33 -38.97 -35.37
C CYS A 3 9.75 -37.54 -35.21
N SER A 4 8.49 -37.45 -34.73
CA SER A 4 7.88 -36.19 -34.38
C SER A 4 8.48 -35.68 -33.07
N LYS A 5 9.38 -34.70 -33.13
CA LYS A 5 9.80 -33.93 -31.96
C LYS A 5 8.63 -33.01 -31.54
N SER A 6 7.87 -33.41 -30.54
CA SER A 6 6.95 -32.50 -29.84
C SER A 6 7.77 -31.45 -29.08
N CYS A 7 7.91 -30.29 -29.69
CA CYS A 7 8.48 -29.11 -29.05
C CYS A 7 7.51 -28.66 -27.97
N LYS A 8 7.73 -29.03 -26.70
CA LYS A 8 7.11 -28.37 -25.55
C LYS A 8 7.63 -26.93 -25.53
N ARG A 9 6.90 -26.01 -26.13
CA ARG A 9 7.04 -24.58 -25.85
C ARG A 9 6.70 -24.40 -24.38
N GLY A 10 7.68 -24.35 -23.48
CA GLY A 10 7.54 -23.75 -22.19
C GLY A 10 7.05 -22.32 -22.43
N LYS A 11 5.85 -21.97 -21.94
CA LYS A 11 5.40 -20.57 -21.92
C LYS A 11 6.47 -19.82 -21.13
N ASP A 12 7.16 -18.91 -21.82
CA ASP A 12 8.04 -17.93 -21.20
C ASP A 12 7.17 -17.16 -20.19
N MET A 13 7.31 -17.47 -18.92
CA MET A 13 6.59 -16.78 -17.86
C MET A 13 7.27 -15.43 -17.72
N GLY A 14 6.58 -14.34 -18.04
CA GLY A 14 7.12 -13.00 -17.92
C GLY A 14 7.79 -12.77 -16.56
N LYS A 15 8.88 -12.01 -16.56
CA LYS A 15 9.77 -11.77 -15.43
C LYS A 15 9.04 -11.36 -14.13
N VAL A 16 8.06 -10.47 -14.24
CA VAL A 16 7.25 -10.04 -13.09
C VAL A 16 6.53 -11.22 -12.45
N LYS A 17 6.06 -12.18 -13.25
CA LYS A 17 5.39 -13.37 -12.74
C LYS A 17 6.35 -14.30 -11.97
N GLU A 18 7.56 -14.49 -12.48
CA GLU A 18 8.59 -15.28 -11.77
C GLU A 18 8.98 -14.63 -10.45
N ASN A 19 9.19 -13.31 -10.45
CA ASN A 19 9.50 -12.55 -9.25
C ASN A 19 8.35 -12.56 -8.24
N LEU A 20 7.11 -12.50 -8.71
CA LEU A 20 5.93 -12.61 -7.87
C LEU A 20 5.84 -13.98 -7.17
N LEU A 21 6.08 -15.06 -7.91
CA LEU A 21 6.09 -16.41 -7.34
C LEU A 21 7.20 -16.58 -6.28
N ARG A 22 8.42 -16.10 -6.57
CA ARG A 22 9.51 -16.09 -5.58
C ARG A 22 9.14 -15.30 -4.32
N LEU A 23 8.57 -14.11 -4.50
CA LEU A 23 8.12 -13.29 -3.38
C LEU A 23 7.09 -14.05 -2.52
N GLN A 24 6.13 -14.72 -3.14
CA GLN A 24 5.11 -15.50 -2.45
C GLN A 24 5.72 -16.71 -1.72
N GLU A 25 6.69 -17.39 -2.30
CA GLU A 25 7.46 -18.47 -1.65
C GLU A 25 8.26 -17.95 -0.45
N GLU A 26 8.93 -16.79 -0.59
CA GLU A 26 9.75 -16.18 0.47
C GLU A 26 8.94 -15.75 1.70
N ILE A 27 7.64 -15.45 1.53
CA ILE A 27 6.76 -15.01 2.63
C ILE A 27 5.80 -16.11 3.11
N ALA A 28 5.83 -17.31 2.52
CA ALA A 28 4.97 -18.40 2.99
C ALA A 28 5.25 -18.74 4.46
N PRO A 29 4.24 -19.06 5.28
CA PRO A 29 2.83 -19.29 4.91
C PRO A 29 1.95 -18.03 4.90
N TYR A 30 2.52 -16.82 5.02
CA TYR A 30 1.76 -15.57 5.05
C TYR A 30 1.24 -15.23 3.64
N THR A 31 0.06 -14.64 3.57
CA THR A 31 -0.61 -14.26 2.32
C THR A 31 -1.10 -12.81 2.33
N PRO A 32 -0.18 -11.83 2.52
CA PRO A 32 -0.57 -10.43 2.49
C PRO A 32 -0.99 -10.01 1.09
N LYS A 33 -1.79 -8.96 0.99
CA LYS A 33 -2.03 -8.26 -0.27
C LYS A 33 -0.72 -7.65 -0.76
N ILE A 34 -0.38 -7.86 -2.01
CA ILE A 34 0.82 -7.32 -2.64
C ILE A 34 0.42 -6.10 -3.47
N VAL A 35 0.85 -4.92 -3.03
CA VAL A 35 0.74 -3.67 -3.78
C VAL A 35 2.01 -3.49 -4.59
N ALA A 36 1.90 -3.59 -5.92
CA ALA A 36 3.01 -3.35 -6.82
C ALA A 36 3.30 -1.85 -6.91
N VAL A 37 4.48 -1.43 -6.45
CA VAL A 37 4.89 -0.02 -6.44
C VAL A 37 5.46 0.36 -7.80
N THR A 38 4.70 1.14 -8.56
CA THR A 38 4.99 1.47 -9.97
C THR A 38 5.46 2.90 -10.19
N LYS A 39 5.76 3.65 -9.12
CA LYS A 39 6.15 5.07 -9.17
C LYS A 39 7.36 5.40 -10.06
N TYR A 40 8.22 4.43 -10.37
CA TYR A 40 9.39 4.56 -11.24
C TYR A 40 9.27 3.76 -12.54
N TYR A 41 8.14 3.14 -12.79
CA TYR A 41 7.87 2.24 -13.92
C TYR A 41 6.76 2.81 -14.80
N GLY A 42 6.74 2.39 -16.06
CA GLY A 42 5.76 2.82 -17.05
C GLY A 42 4.48 1.99 -17.07
N THR A 43 3.70 2.21 -18.09
CA THR A 43 2.45 1.45 -18.33
C THR A 43 2.73 0.00 -18.74
N ASP A 44 3.83 -0.26 -19.43
CA ASP A 44 4.17 -1.60 -19.92
C ASP A 44 4.44 -2.55 -18.73
N GLU A 45 5.19 -2.09 -17.72
CA GLU A 45 5.44 -2.85 -16.49
C GLU A 45 4.14 -3.03 -15.68
N MET A 46 3.25 -2.05 -15.68
CA MET A 46 1.93 -2.20 -15.04
C MET A 46 1.08 -3.25 -15.75
N ILE A 47 1.09 -3.29 -17.08
CA ILE A 47 0.39 -4.29 -17.89
C ILE A 47 0.99 -5.68 -17.64
N GLU A 48 2.32 -5.81 -17.59
CA GLU A 48 2.99 -7.07 -17.26
C GLU A 48 2.59 -7.56 -15.87
N ALA A 49 2.59 -6.67 -14.87
CA ALA A 49 2.18 -7.00 -13.52
C ALA A 49 0.70 -7.42 -13.43
N TYR A 50 -0.18 -6.75 -14.16
CA TYR A 50 -1.59 -7.15 -14.27
C TYR A 50 -1.73 -8.55 -14.87
N ASN A 51 -1.00 -8.85 -15.95
CA ASN A 51 -0.98 -10.16 -16.59
C ASN A 51 -0.38 -11.26 -15.69
N ALA A 52 0.54 -10.88 -14.79
CA ALA A 52 1.08 -11.76 -13.76
C ALA A 52 0.08 -12.07 -12.62
N GLY A 53 -1.05 -11.36 -12.57
CA GLY A 53 -2.11 -11.56 -11.56
C GLY A 53 -2.21 -10.47 -10.51
N ILE A 54 -1.35 -9.43 -10.55
CA ILE A 54 -1.44 -8.29 -9.63
C ILE A 54 -2.67 -7.44 -9.98
N ARG A 55 -3.34 -6.95 -8.95
CA ARG A 55 -4.54 -6.10 -9.06
C ARG A 55 -4.44 -4.82 -8.24
N ASP A 56 -3.43 -4.69 -7.39
CA ASP A 56 -3.21 -3.55 -6.49
C ASP A 56 -1.91 -2.84 -6.90
N PHE A 57 -2.01 -1.54 -7.27
CA PHE A 57 -0.90 -0.72 -7.77
C PHE A 57 -0.68 0.49 -6.88
N GLY A 58 0.57 0.74 -6.50
CA GLY A 58 0.96 1.83 -5.60
C GLY A 58 1.70 2.95 -6.32
N GLU A 59 1.20 4.16 -6.17
CA GLU A 59 1.74 5.39 -6.77
C GLU A 59 2.06 6.45 -5.73
N SER A 60 2.96 7.36 -6.04
CA SER A 60 3.43 8.35 -5.06
C SER A 60 3.29 9.80 -5.48
N ARG A 61 3.10 10.10 -6.76
CA ARG A 61 3.16 11.47 -7.29
C ARG A 61 1.88 11.85 -8.01
N ILE A 62 1.30 12.99 -7.64
CA ILE A 62 0.17 13.61 -8.30
C ILE A 62 0.68 14.92 -8.94
N PRO A 63 0.37 15.19 -10.23
CA PRO A 63 -0.63 14.54 -11.09
C PRO A 63 -0.12 13.38 -11.97
N GLU A 64 1.18 13.13 -12.05
CA GLU A 64 1.82 12.26 -13.04
C GLU A 64 1.23 10.82 -13.00
N SER A 65 0.97 10.30 -11.82
CA SER A 65 0.37 8.97 -11.66
C SER A 65 -1.06 8.90 -12.19
N ILE A 66 -1.81 9.99 -12.11
CA ILE A 66 -3.18 10.07 -12.64
C ILE A 66 -3.16 9.92 -14.16
N GLU A 67 -2.28 10.66 -14.84
CA GLU A 67 -2.16 10.57 -16.32
C GLU A 67 -1.67 9.19 -16.76
N LYS A 68 -0.71 8.61 -16.03
CA LYS A 68 -0.24 7.25 -16.30
C LYS A 68 -1.37 6.21 -16.15
N ILE A 69 -2.14 6.26 -15.07
CA ILE A 69 -3.26 5.33 -14.86
C ILE A 69 -4.33 5.48 -15.92
N LYS A 70 -4.66 6.71 -16.33
CA LYS A 70 -5.62 6.98 -17.40
C LYS A 70 -5.18 6.45 -18.77
N SER A 71 -3.87 6.33 -19.00
CA SER A 71 -3.33 5.77 -20.25
C SER A 71 -3.32 4.24 -20.30
N LEU A 72 -3.63 3.56 -19.19
CA LEU A 72 -3.76 2.10 -19.17
C LEU A 72 -5.01 1.65 -19.97
N PRO A 73 -5.01 0.40 -20.48
CA PRO A 73 -6.22 -0.21 -21.04
C PRO A 73 -7.40 -0.15 -20.08
N ALA A 74 -8.60 0.13 -20.58
CA ALA A 74 -9.82 0.29 -19.76
C ALA A 74 -10.13 -0.92 -18.89
N GLU A 75 -9.81 -2.13 -19.35
CA GLU A 75 -9.95 -3.36 -18.59
C GLU A 75 -9.08 -3.34 -17.32
N ILE A 76 -7.82 -2.89 -17.44
CA ILE A 76 -6.89 -2.80 -16.31
C ILE A 76 -7.35 -1.72 -15.33
N GLN A 77 -7.77 -0.55 -15.85
CA GLN A 77 -8.31 0.51 -15.00
C GLN A 77 -9.51 0.02 -14.17
N LYS A 78 -10.42 -0.73 -14.79
CA LYS A 78 -11.65 -1.23 -14.14
C LYS A 78 -11.38 -2.33 -13.11
N ASN A 79 -10.43 -3.22 -13.40
CA ASN A 79 -10.20 -4.44 -12.61
C ASN A 79 -9.04 -4.32 -11.64
N SER A 80 -8.45 -3.12 -11.49
CA SER A 80 -7.36 -2.85 -10.55
C SER A 80 -7.78 -1.89 -9.45
N LYS A 81 -6.99 -1.89 -8.37
CA LYS A 81 -7.08 -0.94 -7.27
C LYS A 81 -5.84 -0.08 -7.24
N PHE A 82 -6.04 1.23 -7.16
CA PHE A 82 -4.96 2.20 -7.16
C PHE A 82 -4.78 2.80 -5.76
N HIS A 83 -3.56 2.72 -5.25
CA HIS A 83 -3.19 3.14 -3.91
C HIS A 83 -2.26 4.37 -4.00
N LEU A 84 -2.62 5.47 -3.37
CA LEU A 84 -1.71 6.57 -3.15
C LEU A 84 -0.88 6.27 -1.90
N ILE A 85 0.42 6.03 -2.09
CA ILE A 85 1.34 5.66 -1.01
C ILE A 85 2.40 6.73 -0.71
N GLY A 86 2.48 7.79 -1.53
CA GLY A 86 3.32 8.96 -1.30
C GLY A 86 2.61 10.02 -0.46
N HIS A 87 3.39 10.93 0.14
CA HIS A 87 2.85 12.04 0.93
C HIS A 87 1.84 12.86 0.12
N LEU A 88 0.66 13.11 0.72
CA LEU A 88 -0.42 13.87 0.11
C LEU A 88 -0.48 15.27 0.70
N GLN A 89 -0.10 16.26 -0.09
CA GLN A 89 -0.29 17.66 0.26
C GLN A 89 -1.77 18.05 0.22
N THR A 90 -2.22 18.92 1.13
CA THR A 90 -3.63 19.33 1.25
C THR A 90 -4.18 19.97 -0.04
N ASN A 91 -3.35 20.73 -0.77
CA ASN A 91 -3.74 21.34 -2.05
C ASN A 91 -3.93 20.33 -3.20
N LYS A 92 -3.52 19.08 -3.03
CA LYS A 92 -3.67 18.00 -4.01
C LYS A 92 -4.81 17.02 -3.66
N VAL A 93 -5.44 17.16 -2.49
CA VAL A 93 -6.49 16.26 -1.98
C VAL A 93 -7.62 16.11 -3.01
N LYS A 94 -8.11 17.22 -3.58
CA LYS A 94 -9.20 17.20 -4.57
C LYS A 94 -8.91 16.33 -5.80
N LYS A 95 -7.63 16.17 -6.18
CA LYS A 95 -7.21 15.31 -7.29
C LYS A 95 -7.09 13.85 -6.88
N ALA A 96 -6.78 13.58 -5.60
CA ALA A 96 -6.57 12.24 -5.09
C ALA A 96 -7.87 11.52 -4.74
N VAL A 97 -8.77 12.23 -4.05
CA VAL A 97 -10.05 11.70 -3.55
C VAL A 97 -10.94 11.27 -4.70
N GLY A 98 -11.40 10.01 -4.65
CA GLY A 98 -12.24 9.38 -5.66
C GLY A 98 -11.49 8.94 -6.92
N PHE A 99 -10.21 9.30 -7.07
CA PHE A 99 -9.35 8.74 -8.10
C PHE A 99 -8.58 7.51 -7.60
N PHE A 100 -7.98 7.60 -6.42
CA PHE A 100 -7.35 6.45 -5.78
C PHE A 100 -8.37 5.72 -4.90
N ASP A 101 -8.37 4.38 -4.97
CA ASP A 101 -9.20 3.55 -4.09
C ASP A 101 -8.78 3.67 -2.63
N TYR A 102 -7.47 3.84 -2.39
CA TYR A 102 -6.87 3.92 -1.05
C TYR A 102 -5.85 5.05 -0.97
N ILE A 103 -5.88 5.81 0.13
CA ILE A 103 -4.84 6.80 0.48
C ILE A 103 -4.13 6.31 1.73
N HIS A 104 -2.83 5.98 1.63
CA HIS A 104 -2.06 5.37 2.72
C HIS A 104 -1.35 6.38 3.62
N SER A 105 -1.25 7.62 3.18
CA SER A 105 -0.37 8.64 3.76
C SER A 105 -1.12 9.72 4.55
N VAL A 106 -2.19 9.33 5.25
CA VAL A 106 -2.92 10.28 6.10
C VAL A 106 -2.17 10.44 7.42
N ASP A 107 -1.52 11.58 7.61
CA ASP A 107 -0.56 11.86 8.68
C ASP A 107 -0.99 12.95 9.66
N SER A 108 -2.19 13.51 9.48
CA SER A 108 -2.72 14.56 10.34
C SER A 108 -4.25 14.60 10.33
N LEU A 109 -4.83 15.12 11.42
CA LEU A 109 -6.28 15.36 11.53
C LEU A 109 -6.76 16.31 10.44
N ASN A 110 -6.00 17.38 10.16
CA ASN A 110 -6.33 18.35 9.13
C ASN A 110 -6.42 17.70 7.73
N LEU A 111 -5.49 16.79 7.40
CA LEU A 111 -5.52 16.08 6.12
C LEU A 111 -6.74 15.13 6.06
N ALA A 112 -7.05 14.41 7.15
CA ALA A 112 -8.22 13.53 7.21
C ALA A 112 -9.54 14.30 7.04
N GLN A 113 -9.66 15.48 7.69
CA GLN A 113 -10.81 16.37 7.53
C GLN A 113 -10.96 16.83 6.08
N LYS A 114 -9.86 17.28 5.46
CA LYS A 114 -9.89 17.74 4.06
C LYS A 114 -10.27 16.62 3.09
N ILE A 115 -9.79 15.41 3.32
CA ILE A 115 -10.20 14.22 2.53
C ILE A 115 -11.69 13.95 2.71
N SER A 116 -12.20 14.01 3.94
CA SER A 116 -13.61 13.78 4.24
C SER A 116 -14.52 14.83 3.60
N GLU A 117 -14.14 16.11 3.62
CA GLU A 117 -14.86 17.20 2.94
C GLU A 117 -14.96 16.94 1.43
N ASP A 118 -13.83 16.72 0.76
CA ASP A 118 -13.81 16.46 -0.69
C ASP A 118 -14.54 15.16 -1.06
N ALA A 119 -14.50 14.13 -0.21
CA ALA A 119 -15.23 12.88 -0.40
C ALA A 119 -16.75 13.09 -0.26
N SER A 120 -17.16 13.93 0.71
CA SER A 120 -18.55 14.32 0.90
C SER A 120 -19.12 15.08 -0.30
N GLU A 121 -18.37 16.06 -0.83
CA GLU A 121 -18.76 16.80 -2.04
C GLU A 121 -18.98 15.86 -3.23
N LYS A 122 -18.16 14.80 -3.34
CA LYS A 122 -18.23 13.78 -4.39
C LYS A 122 -19.24 12.66 -4.09
N LYS A 123 -19.87 12.67 -2.91
CA LYS A 123 -20.80 11.63 -2.43
C LYS A 123 -20.22 10.23 -2.45
N ILE A 124 -18.97 10.10 -2.00
CA ILE A 124 -18.23 8.84 -1.90
C ILE A 124 -17.70 8.64 -0.48
N ILE A 125 -17.29 7.41 -0.18
CA ILE A 125 -16.52 7.08 1.02
C ILE A 125 -15.10 6.76 0.59
N GLN A 126 -14.13 7.60 1.00
CA GLN A 126 -12.73 7.40 0.69
C GLN A 126 -12.07 6.49 1.73
N LYS A 127 -11.45 5.40 1.27
CA LYS A 127 -10.69 4.50 2.12
C LYS A 127 -9.32 5.09 2.42
N ILE A 128 -8.97 5.13 3.71
CA ILE A 128 -7.69 5.70 4.17
C ILE A 128 -6.96 4.77 5.12
N PHE A 129 -5.63 4.89 5.12
CA PHE A 129 -4.77 4.39 6.17
C PHE A 129 -4.20 5.58 6.94
N LEU A 130 -4.10 5.46 8.25
CA LEU A 130 -3.40 6.45 9.08
C LEU A 130 -1.91 6.08 9.11
N GLN A 131 -1.07 7.01 8.68
CA GLN A 131 0.37 6.82 8.66
C GLN A 131 0.95 7.07 10.05
N VAL A 132 1.64 6.07 10.60
CA VAL A 132 2.27 6.12 11.93
C VAL A 132 3.79 6.29 11.79
N ASN A 133 4.35 7.23 12.52
CA ASN A 133 5.79 7.43 12.71
C ASN A 133 6.20 6.94 14.10
N ASN A 134 6.27 5.61 14.26
CA ASN A 134 6.65 5.00 15.53
C ASN A 134 8.16 4.97 15.78
N ALA A 135 8.98 5.28 14.80
CA ALA A 135 10.42 5.44 14.96
C ALA A 135 10.82 6.79 15.60
N GLY A 136 9.89 7.76 15.65
CA GLY A 136 10.17 9.08 16.22
C GLY A 136 11.14 9.93 15.40
N GLU A 137 11.32 9.64 14.11
CA GLU A 137 12.18 10.43 13.23
C GLU A 137 11.46 11.73 12.85
N GLU A 138 11.92 12.88 13.37
CA GLU A 138 11.29 14.20 13.16
C GLU A 138 11.12 14.59 11.68
N GLN A 139 11.95 14.05 10.81
CA GLN A 139 11.91 14.33 9.37
C GLN A 139 10.92 13.45 8.59
N LYS A 140 10.28 12.46 9.23
CA LYS A 140 9.32 11.58 8.58
C LYS A 140 7.88 11.98 8.89
N PHE A 141 7.05 11.92 7.84
CA PHE A 141 5.61 12.09 7.97
C PHE A 141 4.98 10.96 8.79
N GLY A 142 3.86 11.26 9.42
CA GLY A 142 3.08 10.30 10.20
C GLY A 142 2.74 10.81 11.59
N PHE A 143 1.67 10.31 12.16
CA PHE A 143 1.31 10.56 13.55
C PHE A 143 2.35 9.96 14.49
N SER A 144 2.73 10.68 15.55
CA SER A 144 3.32 10.04 16.73
C SER A 144 2.29 9.14 17.41
N LYS A 145 2.74 8.30 18.34
CA LYS A 145 1.80 7.45 19.11
C LYS A 145 0.75 8.31 19.84
N GLU A 146 1.18 9.38 20.47
CA GLU A 146 0.34 10.28 21.26
C GLU A 146 -0.68 11.00 20.37
N THR A 147 -0.19 11.67 19.32
CA THR A 147 -1.05 12.42 18.39
C THR A 147 -2.00 11.53 17.61
N LEU A 148 -1.64 10.24 17.37
CA LEU A 148 -2.53 9.28 16.73
C LEU A 148 -3.76 9.00 17.59
N PHE A 149 -3.60 8.71 18.88
CA PHE A 149 -4.71 8.41 19.78
C PHE A 149 -5.63 9.61 19.98
N GLU A 150 -5.06 10.81 20.15
CA GLU A 150 -5.82 12.06 20.24
C GLU A 150 -6.63 12.33 18.95
N SER A 151 -5.97 12.21 17.80
CA SER A 151 -6.59 12.48 16.49
C SER A 151 -7.60 11.39 16.08
N PHE A 152 -7.36 10.14 16.44
CA PHE A 152 -8.22 9.02 16.06
C PHE A 152 -9.66 9.22 16.52
N ARG A 153 -9.85 9.76 17.73
CA ARG A 153 -11.18 10.07 18.29
C ARG A 153 -11.97 11.03 17.40
N GLU A 154 -11.30 11.99 16.79
CA GLU A 154 -11.95 12.94 15.89
C GLU A 154 -12.08 12.40 14.47
N ILE A 155 -11.08 11.70 13.98
CA ILE A 155 -11.08 11.11 12.62
C ILE A 155 -12.20 10.08 12.47
N GLN A 156 -12.43 9.23 13.47
CA GLN A 156 -13.50 8.22 13.40
C GLN A 156 -14.92 8.79 13.31
N LYS A 157 -15.12 10.08 13.65
CA LYS A 157 -16.41 10.77 13.52
C LYS A 157 -16.67 11.28 12.09
N LEU A 158 -15.65 11.34 11.25
CA LEU A 158 -15.75 11.82 9.88
C LEU A 158 -16.50 10.80 9.02
N GLN A 159 -17.58 11.23 8.35
CA GLN A 159 -18.56 10.32 7.76
C GLN A 159 -18.21 9.86 6.34
N SER A 160 -17.40 10.64 5.61
CA SER A 160 -17.09 10.35 4.21
C SER A 160 -15.73 9.68 4.01
N ILE A 161 -15.15 9.12 5.09
CA ILE A 161 -13.93 8.33 5.05
C ILE A 161 -14.13 6.99 5.79
N GLU A 162 -13.40 5.98 5.36
CA GLU A 162 -13.28 4.70 6.06
C GLU A 162 -11.82 4.50 6.47
N ILE A 163 -11.55 4.42 7.78
CA ILE A 163 -10.22 4.02 8.28
C ILE A 163 -10.10 2.51 8.10
N VAL A 164 -9.38 2.08 7.07
CA VAL A 164 -9.20 0.65 6.78
C VAL A 164 -8.01 0.06 7.51
N GLY A 165 -7.01 0.87 7.87
CA GLY A 165 -5.79 0.36 8.48
C GLY A 165 -4.82 1.42 8.96
N LEU A 166 -3.67 0.94 9.43
CA LEU A 166 -2.48 1.75 9.70
C LEU A 166 -1.42 1.52 8.63
N MET A 167 -0.63 2.54 8.34
CA MET A 167 0.54 2.44 7.46
C MET A 167 1.79 2.85 8.22
N SER A 168 2.89 2.11 8.03
CA SER A 168 4.19 2.51 8.56
C SER A 168 5.30 2.29 7.54
N ILE A 169 6.36 3.10 7.67
CA ILE A 169 7.61 2.99 6.91
C ILE A 169 8.74 2.86 7.91
N ALA A 170 9.38 1.70 7.93
CA ALA A 170 10.51 1.46 8.81
C ALA A 170 11.73 2.32 8.45
N PRO A 171 12.64 2.59 9.39
CA PRO A 171 13.96 3.13 9.11
C PRO A 171 14.74 2.24 8.15
N LEU A 172 15.62 2.86 7.35
CA LEU A 172 16.52 2.09 6.47
C LEU A 172 17.61 1.45 7.31
N THR A 173 17.53 0.15 7.52
CA THR A 173 18.50 -0.65 8.26
C THR A 173 18.50 -2.09 7.76
N GLU A 174 19.61 -2.80 7.97
CA GLU A 174 19.73 -4.24 7.72
C GLU A 174 19.53 -5.08 8.99
N ASN A 175 19.25 -4.44 10.13
CA ASN A 175 19.00 -5.13 11.39
C ASN A 175 17.58 -5.71 11.42
N GLU A 176 17.46 -7.00 11.12
CA GLU A 176 16.17 -7.72 11.07
C GLU A 176 15.42 -7.70 12.41
N GLU A 177 16.12 -7.82 13.52
CA GLU A 177 15.50 -7.78 14.86
C GLU A 177 14.88 -6.41 15.15
N TYR A 178 15.59 -5.33 14.79
CA TYR A 178 15.07 -3.97 14.91
C TYR A 178 13.82 -3.78 14.01
N LEU A 179 13.87 -4.26 12.76
CA LEU A 179 12.74 -4.17 11.82
C LEU A 179 11.52 -4.94 12.33
N LEU A 180 11.74 -6.16 12.81
CA LEU A 180 10.66 -6.97 13.38
C LEU A 180 10.01 -6.26 14.59
N LYS A 181 10.81 -5.74 15.51
CA LYS A 181 10.33 -4.99 16.67
C LYS A 181 9.55 -3.74 16.25
N HIS A 182 10.07 -2.99 15.29
CA HIS A 182 9.40 -1.81 14.74
C HIS A 182 8.00 -2.14 14.21
N PHE A 183 7.85 -3.20 13.42
CA PHE A 183 6.54 -3.61 12.89
C PHE A 183 5.63 -4.23 13.96
N GLN A 184 6.17 -4.94 14.93
CA GLN A 184 5.39 -5.42 16.08
C GLN A 184 4.81 -4.27 16.92
N GLU A 185 5.53 -3.16 17.05
CA GLU A 185 4.99 -1.96 17.70
C GLU A 185 3.77 -1.39 16.95
N VAL A 186 3.80 -1.37 15.60
CA VAL A 186 2.65 -0.94 14.80
C VAL A 186 1.45 -1.86 15.02
N PHE A 187 1.69 -3.17 15.09
CA PHE A 187 0.64 -4.14 15.43
C PHE A 187 0.06 -3.88 16.83
N GLN A 188 0.89 -3.60 17.82
CA GLN A 188 0.44 -3.27 19.18
C GLN A 188 -0.37 -1.96 19.23
N ILE A 189 0.06 -0.93 18.46
CA ILE A 189 -0.69 0.32 18.33
C ILE A 189 -2.09 0.03 17.77
N LYS A 190 -2.20 -0.80 16.73
CA LYS A 190 -3.48 -1.25 16.18
C LYS A 190 -4.36 -1.88 17.26
N CYS A 191 -3.85 -2.87 18.01
CA CYS A 191 -4.61 -3.56 19.05
C CYS A 191 -5.10 -2.61 20.14
N ARG A 192 -4.27 -1.65 20.55
CA ARG A 192 -4.65 -0.64 21.55
C ARG A 192 -5.73 0.31 21.02
N LEU A 193 -5.65 0.76 19.76
CA LEU A 193 -6.70 1.57 19.15
C LEU A 193 -8.02 0.80 19.09
N GLU A 194 -8.01 -0.46 18.68
CA GLU A 194 -9.20 -1.32 18.64
C GLU A 194 -9.86 -1.46 20.01
N GLN A 195 -9.05 -1.64 21.06
CA GLN A 195 -9.52 -1.77 22.44
C GLN A 195 -10.08 -0.43 22.97
N GLU A 196 -9.34 0.68 22.80
CA GLU A 196 -9.71 1.98 23.35
C GLU A 196 -10.95 2.57 22.69
N PHE A 197 -11.07 2.41 21.37
CA PHE A 197 -12.15 3.03 20.59
C PHE A 197 -13.24 2.03 20.19
N ASN A 198 -13.19 0.78 20.67
CA ASN A 198 -14.14 -0.28 20.34
C ASN A 198 -14.42 -0.38 18.84
N CYS A 199 -13.37 -0.39 18.04
CA CYS A 199 -13.41 -0.43 16.58
C CYS A 199 -12.62 -1.63 16.03
N LYS A 200 -12.69 -1.84 14.71
CA LYS A 200 -11.90 -2.86 14.03
C LYS A 200 -11.05 -2.23 12.93
N ILE A 201 -9.74 -2.37 13.05
CA ILE A 201 -8.75 -1.96 12.06
C ILE A 201 -8.30 -3.20 11.28
N LYS A 202 -8.72 -3.30 10.03
CA LYS A 202 -8.56 -4.55 9.25
C LYS A 202 -7.15 -4.75 8.72
N GLU A 203 -6.48 -3.67 8.33
CA GLU A 203 -5.27 -3.73 7.50
C GLU A 203 -4.06 -3.10 8.20
N LEU A 204 -2.89 -3.72 7.97
CA LEU A 204 -1.58 -3.16 8.32
C LEU A 204 -0.74 -3.07 7.04
N SER A 205 -0.60 -1.85 6.50
CA SER A 205 0.23 -1.57 5.33
C SER A 205 1.65 -1.25 5.77
N MET A 206 2.49 -2.26 5.79
CA MET A 206 3.89 -2.15 6.21
C MET A 206 4.74 -3.20 5.50
N GLY A 207 6.04 -2.90 5.33
CA GLY A 207 6.95 -3.75 4.58
C GLY A 207 7.08 -3.34 3.11
N MET A 208 8.33 -3.22 2.68
CA MET A 208 8.76 -2.88 1.32
C MET A 208 9.79 -3.89 0.83
N SER A 209 10.44 -3.64 -0.31
CA SER A 209 11.37 -4.59 -0.95
C SER A 209 12.52 -5.08 -0.06
N ASN A 210 12.88 -4.35 1.01
CA ASN A 210 14.00 -4.70 1.89
C ASN A 210 13.58 -5.29 3.25
N ASP A 211 12.32 -5.15 3.64
CA ASP A 211 11.85 -5.43 5.01
C ASP A 211 10.48 -6.13 5.08
N TYR A 212 9.96 -6.58 3.91
CA TYR A 212 8.65 -7.25 3.85
C TYR A 212 8.60 -8.58 4.63
N LYS A 213 9.72 -9.28 4.78
CA LYS A 213 9.77 -10.55 5.53
C LYS A 213 9.49 -10.32 7.02
N GLU A 214 10.11 -9.32 7.60
CA GLU A 214 9.91 -8.92 9.00
C GLU A 214 8.51 -8.34 9.21
N ALA A 215 8.03 -7.57 8.23
CA ALA A 215 6.68 -7.01 8.27
C ALA A 215 5.60 -8.09 8.29
N VAL A 216 5.69 -9.13 7.43
CA VAL A 216 4.68 -10.22 7.43
C VAL A 216 4.74 -11.07 8.70
N LYS A 217 5.93 -11.32 9.27
CA LYS A 217 6.09 -11.98 10.56
C LYS A 217 5.44 -11.18 11.70
N ALA A 218 5.43 -9.85 11.59
CA ALA A 218 4.79 -8.94 12.54
C ALA A 218 3.29 -8.72 12.28
N GLY A 219 2.70 -9.36 11.26
CA GLY A 219 1.27 -9.29 10.96
C GLY A 219 0.88 -8.30 9.88
N ALA A 220 1.78 -7.91 8.97
CA ALA A 220 1.42 -7.11 7.80
C ALA A 220 0.36 -7.82 6.96
N THR A 221 -0.71 -7.12 6.62
CA THR A 221 -1.76 -7.60 5.72
C THR A 221 -1.61 -7.03 4.31
N VAL A 222 -0.83 -5.96 4.17
CA VAL A 222 -0.51 -5.30 2.90
C VAL A 222 0.99 -5.00 2.88
N ILE A 223 1.70 -5.50 1.86
CA ILE A 223 3.10 -5.16 1.58
C ILE A 223 3.20 -4.34 0.28
N ARG A 224 4.17 -3.44 0.21
CA ARG A 224 4.35 -2.50 -0.92
C ARG A 224 5.69 -2.75 -1.59
N VAL A 225 5.68 -3.47 -2.68
CA VAL A 225 6.91 -4.00 -3.30
C VAL A 225 7.07 -3.45 -4.73
N GLY A 226 8.21 -2.87 -5.01
CA GLY A 226 8.57 -2.37 -6.36
C GLY A 226 9.76 -3.12 -6.93
N ARG A 227 10.97 -2.83 -6.46
CA ARG A 227 12.23 -3.40 -6.99
C ARG A 227 12.22 -4.93 -7.07
N LYS A 228 11.71 -5.62 -6.05
CA LYS A 228 11.61 -7.08 -6.04
C LYS A 228 10.72 -7.66 -7.14
N LEU A 229 9.75 -6.89 -7.64
CA LEU A 229 8.88 -7.32 -8.73
C LEU A 229 9.44 -6.98 -10.12
N PHE A 230 10.01 -5.78 -10.27
CA PHE A 230 10.34 -5.22 -11.58
C PHE A 230 11.84 -5.22 -11.91
N SER A 231 12.74 -5.28 -10.90
CA SER A 231 14.17 -5.31 -11.14
C SER A 231 14.71 -6.74 -11.28
N LEU A 232 15.86 -6.84 -11.95
CA LEU A 232 16.62 -8.10 -12.13
C LEU A 232 17.13 -8.64 -10.81
#